data_52ac480cf1c1a8b56e54f6d1b944fff5
#
_entry.id   52ac480cf1c1a8b56e54f6d1b944fff5
#
_cell.length_a   1.000
_cell.length_b   1.000
_cell.length_c   1.000
_cell.angle_alpha   90.00
_cell.angle_beta   90.00
_cell.angle_gamma   90.00
#
_symmetry.space_group_name_H-M   'P 1'
#
loop_
_entity.id
_entity.type
_entity.pdbx_description
1 polymer ?
#
loop_
_entity_poly.entity_id
_entity_poly.type
_entity_poly.pdbx_seq_one_letter_code
_entity_poly.pdbx_strand_id
1 'polypeptide(L)'
;MRSRLALQLSAALLALASILGTERAHADEGVVIWKNFDCGYFVVQAKSGYGLLEWVNGPFPNASDVIEGELRSPGEHRVHNTTADLPTTIFLDSFSPRRADISGRIPARCSAKPEHEPFTGE
;
A
#
# COMPACT_ATOMS: atom_id res chain seq x y z
N MET A 1 35.97 29.16 -28.65
CA MET A 1 34.56 29.11 -28.98
C MET A 1 34.01 27.68 -29.13
N ARG A 2 34.73 26.81 -29.83
CA ARG A 2 34.26 25.41 -30.03
C ARG A 2 34.22 24.58 -28.75
N SER A 3 35.12 24.82 -27.79
CA SER A 3 35.13 24.09 -26.50
C SER A 3 33.98 24.46 -25.58
N ARG A 4 33.44 25.67 -25.69
CA ARG A 4 32.29 26.09 -24.86
C ARG A 4 30.98 25.43 -25.28
N LEU A 5 30.80 25.20 -26.58
CA LEU A 5 29.63 24.51 -27.11
C LEU A 5 29.60 23.02 -26.70
N ALA A 6 30.76 22.37 -26.71
CA ALA A 6 30.88 20.99 -26.29
C ALA A 6 30.57 20.82 -24.79
N LEU A 7 31.00 21.74 -23.94
CA LEU A 7 30.71 21.72 -22.50
C LEU A 7 29.23 21.94 -22.20
N GLN A 8 28.55 22.79 -22.96
CA GLN A 8 27.12 23.02 -22.78
C GLN A 8 26.28 21.81 -23.16
N LEU A 9 26.63 21.08 -24.21
CA LEU A 9 25.96 19.88 -24.64
C LEU A 9 26.10 18.75 -23.60
N SER A 10 27.27 18.62 -22.99
CA SER A 10 27.52 17.63 -21.94
C SER A 10 26.68 17.89 -20.69
N ALA A 11 26.54 19.16 -20.29
CA ALA A 11 25.72 19.55 -19.15
C ALA A 11 24.23 19.26 -19.39
N ALA A 12 23.72 19.45 -20.60
CA ALA A 12 22.34 19.16 -20.95
C ALA A 12 22.04 17.66 -20.88
N LEU A 13 22.94 16.80 -21.31
CA LEU A 13 22.81 15.35 -21.25
C LEU A 13 22.78 14.85 -19.80
N LEU A 14 23.61 15.40 -18.92
CA LEU A 14 23.61 15.05 -17.51
C LEU A 14 22.30 15.43 -16.80
N ALA A 15 21.71 16.56 -17.13
CA ALA A 15 20.44 17.00 -16.59
C ALA A 15 19.29 16.07 -17.00
N LEU A 16 19.27 15.60 -18.25
CA LEU A 16 18.28 14.64 -18.73
C LEU A 16 18.39 13.28 -18.00
N ALA A 17 19.59 12.79 -17.78
CA ALA A 17 19.82 11.55 -17.06
C ALA A 17 19.33 11.63 -15.61
N SER A 18 19.50 12.78 -14.95
CA SER A 18 19.01 13.01 -13.59
C SER A 18 17.48 12.99 -13.50
N ILE A 19 16.79 13.55 -14.50
CA ILE A 19 15.31 13.53 -14.55
C ILE A 19 14.80 12.10 -14.73
N LEU A 20 15.41 11.30 -15.58
CA LEU A 20 15.04 9.91 -15.81
C LEU A 20 15.32 9.00 -14.60
N GLY A 21 16.32 9.35 -13.78
CA GLY A 21 16.67 8.60 -12.58
C GLY A 21 15.77 8.86 -11.36
N THR A 22 14.78 9.76 -11.46
CA THR A 22 13.89 10.10 -10.35
C THR A 22 12.55 9.38 -10.40
N GLU A 23 12.39 8.39 -11.27
CA GLU A 23 11.18 7.56 -11.26
C GLU A 23 11.02 6.87 -9.91
N ARG A 24 9.83 7.02 -9.32
CA ARG A 24 9.52 6.41 -8.05
C ARG A 24 9.51 4.90 -8.16
N ALA A 25 10.04 4.22 -7.15
CA ALA A 25 9.78 2.82 -6.95
C ALA A 25 8.26 2.58 -6.95
N HIS A 26 7.82 1.46 -7.49
CA HIS A 26 6.41 1.13 -7.61
C HIS A 26 5.69 1.22 -6.28
N ALA A 27 4.69 2.10 -6.21
CA ALA A 27 3.68 2.07 -5.17
C ALA A 27 2.53 1.18 -5.65
N ASP A 28 2.16 0.21 -4.83
CA ASP A 28 0.95 -0.58 -5.08
C ASP A 28 -0.28 0.22 -4.70
N GLU A 29 -1.40 -0.11 -5.32
CA GLU A 29 -2.70 0.46 -5.02
C GLU A 29 -3.67 -0.66 -4.68
N GLY A 30 -4.40 -0.49 -3.59
CA GLY A 30 -5.38 -1.47 -3.15
C GLY A 30 -6.64 -0.80 -2.64
N VAL A 31 -7.76 -1.50 -2.74
CA VAL A 31 -9.06 -1.05 -2.26
C VAL A 31 -9.38 -1.79 -0.96
N VAL A 32 -9.83 -1.06 0.05
CA VAL A 32 -10.27 -1.65 1.32
C VAL A 32 -11.57 -2.41 1.09
N ILE A 33 -11.54 -3.73 1.22
CA ILE A 33 -12.69 -4.62 0.99
C ILE A 33 -13.28 -5.19 2.27
N TRP A 34 -12.56 -5.10 3.37
CA TRP A 34 -13.02 -5.53 4.69
C TRP A 34 -12.26 -4.76 5.76
N LYS A 35 -12.92 -4.48 6.86
CA LYS A 35 -12.30 -3.83 8.01
C LYS A 35 -12.95 -4.26 9.31
N ASN A 36 -12.17 -4.26 10.38
CA ASN A 36 -12.67 -4.45 11.74
C ASN A 36 -11.89 -3.50 12.66
N PHE A 37 -12.52 -2.39 13.04
CA PHE A 37 -11.90 -1.36 13.86
C PHE A 37 -11.53 -1.89 15.25
N ASP A 38 -12.35 -2.78 15.83
CA ASP A 38 -12.14 -3.27 17.20
C ASP A 38 -10.84 -4.07 17.34
N CYS A 39 -10.47 -4.86 16.32
CA CYS A 39 -9.21 -5.56 16.34
C CYS A 39 -8.10 -4.83 15.58
N GLY A 40 -8.44 -3.74 14.88
CA GLY A 40 -7.47 -2.92 14.19
C GLY A 40 -6.93 -3.50 12.90
N TYR A 41 -7.66 -4.39 12.24
CA TYR A 41 -7.25 -5.02 10.98
C TYR A 41 -8.16 -4.64 9.83
N PHE A 42 -7.61 -4.61 8.64
CA PHE A 42 -8.36 -4.44 7.41
C PHE A 42 -7.68 -5.19 6.26
N VAL A 43 -8.46 -5.46 5.21
CA VAL A 43 -7.99 -6.17 4.03
C VAL A 43 -8.08 -5.25 2.83
N VAL A 44 -7.03 -5.20 2.04
CA VAL A 44 -7.02 -4.51 0.75
C VAL A 44 -6.92 -5.52 -0.38
N GLN A 45 -7.61 -5.23 -1.46
CA GLN A 45 -7.47 -5.94 -2.72
C GLN A 45 -6.66 -5.10 -3.69
N ALA A 46 -5.47 -5.58 -4.03
CA ALA A 46 -4.61 -4.99 -5.04
C ALA A 46 -4.70 -5.79 -6.35
N LYS A 47 -4.07 -5.28 -7.38
CA LYS A 47 -4.09 -5.91 -8.71
C LYS A 47 -3.59 -7.36 -8.68
N SER A 48 -2.58 -7.65 -7.86
CA SER A 48 -1.92 -8.96 -7.82
C SER A 48 -2.32 -9.82 -6.64
N GLY A 49 -3.23 -9.36 -5.77
CA GLY A 49 -3.66 -10.16 -4.62
C GLY A 49 -4.26 -9.34 -3.49
N TYR A 50 -4.20 -9.92 -2.31
CA TYR A 50 -4.85 -9.39 -1.11
C TYR A 50 -3.83 -9.17 -0.01
N GLY A 51 -3.96 -8.06 0.70
CA GLY A 51 -3.12 -7.75 1.86
C GLY A 51 -3.92 -7.73 3.14
N LEU A 52 -3.38 -8.31 4.20
CA LEU A 52 -3.90 -8.17 5.56
C LEU A 52 -3.04 -7.15 6.30
N LEU A 53 -3.65 -6.04 6.69
CA LEU A 53 -2.97 -4.91 7.29
C LEU A 53 -3.47 -4.66 8.70
N GLU A 54 -2.53 -4.46 9.62
CA GLU A 54 -2.80 -3.98 10.97
C GLU A 54 -2.64 -2.47 11.00
N TRP A 55 -3.63 -1.78 11.55
CA TRP A 55 -3.55 -0.34 11.74
C TRP A 55 -2.62 -0.02 12.90
N VAL A 56 -1.68 0.88 12.70
CA VAL A 56 -0.71 1.32 13.71
C VAL A 56 -1.01 2.74 14.16
N ASN A 57 -1.17 3.67 13.22
CA ASN A 57 -1.35 5.08 13.54
C ASN A 57 -2.01 5.82 12.37
N GLY A 58 -2.62 6.97 12.68
CA GLY A 58 -3.32 7.78 11.70
C GLY A 58 -4.78 7.39 11.55
N PRO A 59 -5.48 7.93 10.55
CA PRO A 59 -6.88 7.60 10.34
C PRO A 59 -7.07 6.14 9.96
N PHE A 60 -8.03 5.47 10.59
CA PHE A 60 -8.45 4.13 10.20
C PHE A 60 -9.23 4.21 8.89
N PRO A 61 -8.91 3.41 7.88
CA PRO A 61 -9.58 3.51 6.60
C PRO A 61 -11.03 3.03 6.64
N ASN A 62 -11.82 3.58 5.73
CA ASN A 62 -13.18 3.13 5.49
C ASN A 62 -13.22 2.09 4.37
N ALA A 63 -14.29 1.29 4.35
CA ALA A 63 -14.54 0.38 3.23
C ALA A 63 -14.57 1.18 1.91
N SER A 64 -14.02 0.61 0.88
CA SER A 64 -13.88 1.20 -0.46
C SER A 64 -12.83 2.30 -0.59
N ASP A 65 -12.14 2.69 0.49
CA ASP A 65 -11.02 3.61 0.39
C ASP A 65 -9.89 2.98 -0.43
N VAL A 66 -9.19 3.82 -1.17
CA VAL A 66 -8.03 3.42 -1.97
C VAL A 66 -6.76 3.73 -1.19
N ILE A 67 -5.94 2.71 -0.98
CA ILE A 67 -4.67 2.80 -0.26
C ILE A 67 -3.53 2.63 -1.25
N GLU A 68 -2.58 3.56 -1.22
CA GLU A 68 -1.40 3.53 -2.08
C GLU A 68 -0.14 3.44 -1.23
N GLY A 69 0.76 2.53 -1.58
CA GLY A 69 2.03 2.36 -0.89
C GLY A 69 2.60 0.97 -1.07
N GLU A 70 3.50 0.58 -0.15
CA GLU A 70 4.06 -0.76 -0.15
C GLU A 70 3.05 -1.75 0.43
N LEU A 71 2.52 -2.63 -0.40
CA LEU A 71 1.47 -3.59 -0.05
C LEU A 71 1.89 -5.05 -0.23
N ARG A 72 3.15 -5.33 -0.48
CA ARG A 72 3.63 -6.69 -0.73
C ARG A 72 4.65 -7.19 0.27
N SER A 73 5.47 -6.31 0.82
CA SER A 73 6.52 -6.68 1.77
C SER A 73 6.00 -6.60 3.19
N PRO A 74 6.02 -7.68 3.98
CA PRO A 74 5.63 -7.64 5.38
C PRO A 74 6.44 -6.59 6.15
N GLY A 75 5.81 -5.98 7.13
CA GLY A 75 6.43 -4.98 7.98
C GLY A 75 5.65 -3.68 8.06
N GLU A 76 6.23 -2.73 8.79
CA GLU A 76 5.62 -1.43 8.98
C GLU A 76 5.86 -0.54 7.77
N HIS A 77 4.80 0.07 7.27
CA HIS A 77 4.84 1.00 6.14
C HIS A 77 3.93 2.17 6.39
N ARG A 78 4.37 3.32 5.89
CA ARG A 78 3.50 4.50 5.79
C ARG A 78 2.86 4.48 4.41
N VAL A 79 1.53 4.45 4.39
CA VAL A 79 0.74 4.43 3.17
C VAL A 79 -0.10 5.69 3.06
N HIS A 80 -0.61 5.96 1.88
CA HIS A 80 -1.49 7.10 1.64
C HIS A 80 -2.89 6.61 1.29
N ASN A 81 -3.88 7.05 2.06
CA ASN A 81 -5.28 6.86 1.70
C ASN A 81 -5.66 7.94 0.69
N THR A 82 -5.72 7.59 -0.58
CA THR A 82 -5.97 8.57 -1.66
C THR A 82 -7.41 9.05 -1.67
N THR A 83 -8.35 8.26 -1.19
CA THR A 83 -9.75 8.65 -1.09
C THR A 83 -9.95 9.76 -0.06
N ALA A 84 -9.34 9.60 1.11
CA ALA A 84 -9.42 10.58 2.19
C ALA A 84 -8.32 11.66 2.12
N ASP A 85 -7.31 11.45 1.28
CA ASP A 85 -6.11 12.28 1.16
C ASP A 85 -5.38 12.46 2.49
N LEU A 86 -5.12 11.34 3.17
CA LEU A 86 -4.46 11.30 4.47
C LEU A 86 -3.46 10.16 4.54
N PRO A 87 -2.31 10.36 5.22
CA PRO A 87 -1.38 9.26 5.46
C PRO A 87 -1.85 8.38 6.61
N THR A 88 -1.50 7.11 6.54
CA THR A 88 -1.77 6.13 7.60
C THR A 88 -0.56 5.20 7.74
N THR A 89 -0.19 4.88 8.96
CA THR A 89 0.86 3.90 9.23
C THR A 89 0.21 2.56 9.51
N ILE A 90 0.69 1.54 8.83
CA ILE A 90 0.18 0.18 8.93
C ILE A 90 1.33 -0.81 9.13
N PHE A 91 0.98 -1.99 9.61
CA PHE A 91 1.87 -3.15 9.57
C PHE A 91 1.27 -4.16 8.59
N LEU A 92 1.99 -4.44 7.51
CA LEU A 92 1.57 -5.46 6.57
C LEU A 92 1.90 -6.83 7.15
N ASP A 93 0.87 -7.52 7.59
CA ASP A 93 0.97 -8.85 8.19
C ASP A 93 1.26 -9.90 7.13
N SER A 94 0.50 -9.89 6.05
CA SER A 94 0.64 -10.87 4.99
C SER A 94 0.03 -10.38 3.69
N PHE A 95 0.56 -10.90 2.60
CA PHE A 95 0.05 -10.67 1.25
C PHE A 95 -0.03 -12.02 0.53
N SER A 96 -1.12 -12.25 -0.17
CA SER A 96 -1.31 -13.48 -0.95
C SER A 96 -2.13 -13.19 -2.20
N PRO A 97 -1.83 -13.85 -3.33
CA PRO A 97 -2.70 -13.79 -4.50
C PRO A 97 -4.07 -14.44 -4.27
N ARG A 98 -4.21 -15.24 -3.21
CA ARG A 98 -5.44 -15.99 -2.91
C ARG A 98 -6.18 -15.37 -1.73
N ARG A 99 -7.45 -15.02 -1.96
CA ARG A 99 -8.33 -14.46 -0.93
C ARG A 99 -8.47 -15.41 0.29
N ALA A 100 -8.56 -16.71 0.05
CA ALA A 100 -8.70 -17.70 1.11
C ALA A 100 -7.52 -17.73 2.08
N ASP A 101 -6.30 -17.46 1.61
CA ASP A 101 -5.12 -17.41 2.47
C ASP A 101 -5.23 -16.26 3.47
N ILE A 102 -5.76 -15.13 3.04
CA ILE A 102 -5.94 -13.97 3.91
C ILE A 102 -7.09 -14.20 4.89
N SER A 103 -8.24 -14.69 4.41
CA SER A 103 -9.37 -14.97 5.29
C SER A 103 -9.03 -15.99 6.38
N GLY A 104 -8.20 -16.97 6.07
CA GLY A 104 -7.77 -18.00 7.00
C GLY A 104 -6.86 -17.49 8.13
N ARG A 105 -6.23 -16.33 7.95
CA ARG A 105 -5.35 -15.73 8.95
C ARG A 105 -6.08 -14.83 9.97
N ILE A 106 -7.26 -14.36 9.61
CA ILE A 106 -8.00 -13.39 10.42
C ILE A 106 -8.42 -13.93 11.79
N PRO A 107 -8.92 -15.17 11.94
CA PRO A 107 -9.35 -15.66 13.27
C PRO A 107 -8.27 -15.65 14.35
N ALA A 108 -7.01 -15.81 13.97
CA ALA A 108 -5.90 -15.76 14.92
C ALA A 108 -5.60 -14.33 15.40
N ARG A 109 -6.04 -13.33 14.67
CA ARG A 109 -5.75 -11.91 14.94
C ARG A 109 -6.97 -11.13 15.40
N CYS A 110 -8.13 -11.53 14.94
CA CYS A 110 -9.41 -10.89 15.26
C CYS A 110 -10.39 -11.93 15.78
N SER A 111 -10.75 -11.86 17.05
CA SER A 111 -11.86 -12.65 17.54
C SER A 111 -13.14 -12.16 16.87
N ALA A 112 -13.88 -13.07 16.25
CA ALA A 112 -15.15 -12.72 15.61
C ALA A 112 -16.16 -12.33 16.67
N LYS A 113 -16.59 -11.05 16.67
CA LYS A 113 -17.76 -10.62 17.45
C LYS A 113 -19.00 -10.75 16.59
N PRO A 114 -20.15 -11.13 17.17
CA PRO A 114 -21.38 -11.32 16.40
C PRO A 114 -21.82 -10.11 15.58
N GLU A 115 -21.49 -8.92 16.03
CA GLU A 115 -21.85 -7.68 15.34
C GLU A 115 -20.95 -7.32 14.14
N HIS A 116 -19.87 -8.06 13.94
CA HIS A 116 -18.97 -7.81 12.82
C HIS A 116 -19.14 -8.86 11.74
N GLU A 117 -19.23 -8.39 10.51
CA GLU A 117 -19.28 -9.29 9.36
C GLU A 117 -17.93 -9.98 9.16
N PRO A 118 -17.90 -11.32 9.10
CA PRO A 118 -16.63 -12.01 8.88
C PRO A 118 -16.15 -11.82 7.44
N PHE A 119 -14.82 -11.77 7.28
CA PHE A 119 -14.22 -11.81 5.97
C PHE A 119 -14.14 -13.25 5.48
N THR A 120 -14.81 -13.57 4.38
CA THR A 120 -14.86 -14.92 3.82
C THR A 120 -13.85 -15.12 2.69
N GLY A 121 -13.50 -16.38 2.45
CA GLY A 121 -12.58 -16.76 1.38
C GLY A 121 -13.18 -16.84 -0.01
N GLU A 122 -14.44 -16.47 -0.15
CA GLU A 122 -15.16 -16.51 -1.43
C GLU A 122 -14.88 -15.32 -2.33
#